data_1d76cccd233e0a491a67bf98f113bbc7
#
_entry.id   1d76cccd233e0a491a67bf98f113bbc7
#
_cell.length_a   1.000
_cell.length_b   1.000
_cell.length_c   1.000
_cell.angle_alpha   90.00
_cell.angle_beta   90.00
_cell.angle_gamma   90.00
#
_symmetry.space_group_name_H-M   'P 1'
#
loop_
_entity.id
_entity.type
_entity.pdbx_description
1 polymer ?
#
loop_
_entity_poly.entity_id
_entity_poly.type
_entity_poly.pdbx_seq_one_letter_code
_entity_poly.pdbx_strand_id
1 'polypeptide(L)'
;MQITRAGEYAIIGLLYLAKQPAGRTVMIDEISAAEKVPNSFLAKIFQSLAKSGLVQSHRGAGGGFSLAHPPGNVNLLDILNSVEDAFALQKCVTDDPACVVSETRLENCVLCGVFAEAQTRVNEVLARTTLADLLQRNSQQLINIQ
;
A
#
# COMPACT_ATOMS: atom_id res chain seq x y z
N MET A 1 -1.18 15.65 3.90
CA MET A 1 -0.95 14.20 3.74
C MET A 1 -2.26 13.53 3.39
N GLN A 2 -2.27 12.78 2.34
CA GLN A 2 -3.44 12.00 1.93
C GLN A 2 -2.93 10.74 1.23
N ILE A 3 -3.42 9.57 1.65
CA ILE A 3 -3.19 8.34 0.89
C ILE A 3 -3.86 8.53 -0.47
N THR A 4 -3.13 8.28 -1.54
CA THR A 4 -3.67 8.44 -2.88
C THR A 4 -4.70 7.35 -3.19
N ARG A 5 -5.53 7.58 -4.21
CA ARG A 5 -6.45 6.52 -4.68
C ARG A 5 -5.71 5.26 -5.12
N ALA A 6 -4.48 5.40 -5.62
CA ALA A 6 -3.65 4.24 -5.96
C ALA A 6 -3.30 3.42 -4.70
N GLY A 7 -2.92 4.08 -3.61
CA GLY A 7 -2.67 3.43 -2.32
C GLY A 7 -3.91 2.74 -1.76
N GLU A 8 -5.06 3.43 -1.76
CA GLU A 8 -6.34 2.84 -1.32
C GLU A 8 -6.71 1.59 -2.15
N TYR A 9 -6.64 1.67 -3.47
CA TYR A 9 -6.99 0.56 -4.36
C TYR A 9 -5.99 -0.59 -4.27
N ALA A 10 -4.70 -0.30 -4.02
CA ALA A 10 -3.70 -1.33 -3.76
C ALA A 10 -4.03 -2.14 -2.51
N ILE A 11 -4.36 -1.46 -1.40
CA ILE A 11 -4.75 -2.11 -0.14
C ILE A 11 -6.03 -2.93 -0.33
N ILE A 12 -7.06 -2.37 -0.96
CA ILE A 12 -8.33 -3.06 -1.23
C ILE A 12 -8.10 -4.32 -2.08
N GLY A 13 -7.36 -4.20 -3.17
CA GLY A 13 -7.06 -5.32 -4.06
C GLY A 13 -6.25 -6.43 -3.38
N LEU A 14 -5.27 -6.07 -2.56
CA LEU A 14 -4.49 -7.04 -1.79
C LEU A 14 -5.29 -7.70 -0.66
N LEU A 15 -6.21 -6.97 -0.02
CA LEU A 15 -7.14 -7.55 0.94
C LEU A 15 -8.08 -8.56 0.28
N TYR A 16 -8.53 -8.28 -0.95
CA TYR A 16 -9.32 -9.23 -1.73
C TYR A 16 -8.53 -10.54 -1.96
N LEU A 17 -7.26 -10.45 -2.40
CA LEU A 17 -6.39 -11.62 -2.57
C LEU A 17 -6.16 -12.35 -1.24
N ALA A 18 -5.96 -11.62 -0.16
CA ALA A 18 -5.69 -12.20 1.17
C ALA A 18 -6.89 -12.98 1.75
N LYS A 19 -8.11 -12.70 1.31
CA LYS A 19 -9.32 -13.45 1.66
C LYS A 19 -9.46 -14.76 0.89
N GLN A 20 -8.70 -14.93 -0.21
CA GLN A 20 -8.78 -16.12 -1.03
C GLN A 20 -7.96 -17.27 -0.43
N PRO A 21 -8.25 -18.53 -0.78
CA PRO A 21 -7.40 -19.64 -0.41
C PRO A 21 -5.95 -19.42 -0.87
N ALA A 22 -5.00 -19.85 -0.06
CA ALA A 22 -3.58 -19.71 -0.38
C ALA A 22 -3.24 -20.27 -1.76
N GLY A 23 -2.53 -19.47 -2.57
CA GLY A 23 -2.12 -19.84 -3.92
C GLY A 23 -3.20 -19.72 -4.99
N ARG A 24 -4.43 -19.30 -4.65
CA ARG A 24 -5.45 -19.02 -5.67
C ARG A 24 -5.04 -17.82 -6.53
N THR A 25 -5.07 -18.01 -7.83
CA THR A 25 -4.90 -16.94 -8.81
C THR A 25 -6.22 -16.25 -9.08
N VAL A 26 -6.23 -14.92 -9.03
CA VAL A 26 -7.43 -14.09 -9.23
C VAL A 26 -7.20 -13.13 -10.39
N MET A 27 -8.18 -13.02 -11.28
CA MET A 27 -8.13 -12.07 -12.38
C MET A 27 -8.46 -10.65 -11.89
N ILE A 28 -7.88 -9.65 -12.55
CA ILE A 28 -8.16 -8.22 -12.25
C ILE A 28 -9.65 -7.91 -12.38
N ASP A 29 -10.32 -8.49 -13.39
CA ASP A 29 -11.76 -8.30 -13.63
C ASP A 29 -12.59 -8.77 -12.42
N GLU A 30 -12.20 -9.86 -11.77
CA GLU A 30 -12.86 -10.36 -10.57
C GLU A 30 -12.75 -9.37 -9.41
N ILE A 31 -11.54 -8.83 -9.18
CA ILE A 31 -11.31 -7.83 -8.14
C ILE A 31 -12.07 -6.53 -8.45
N SER A 32 -11.99 -6.08 -9.70
CA SER A 32 -12.69 -4.88 -10.19
C SER A 32 -14.20 -4.97 -9.95
N ALA A 33 -14.81 -6.10 -10.28
CA ALA A 33 -16.24 -6.32 -10.10
C ALA A 33 -16.63 -6.39 -8.61
N ALA A 34 -15.83 -7.09 -7.80
CA ALA A 34 -16.11 -7.30 -6.38
C ALA A 34 -15.97 -6.00 -5.57
N GLU A 35 -14.90 -5.24 -5.81
CA GLU A 35 -14.55 -4.04 -5.02
C GLU A 35 -15.00 -2.74 -5.69
N LYS A 36 -15.63 -2.80 -6.86
CA LYS A 36 -16.13 -1.64 -7.65
C LYS A 36 -15.03 -0.62 -7.96
N VAL A 37 -13.84 -1.11 -8.27
CA VAL A 37 -12.68 -0.31 -8.65
C VAL A 37 -12.45 -0.44 -10.16
N PRO A 38 -12.19 0.66 -10.90
CA PRO A 38 -11.96 0.58 -12.35
C PRO A 38 -10.80 -0.35 -12.71
N ASN A 39 -11.05 -1.27 -13.66
CA ASN A 39 -10.10 -2.28 -14.12
C ASN A 39 -8.75 -1.68 -14.58
N SER A 40 -8.79 -0.59 -15.34
CA SER A 40 -7.59 0.07 -15.86
C SER A 40 -6.67 0.61 -14.75
N PHE A 41 -7.23 1.05 -13.62
CA PHE A 41 -6.46 1.47 -12.46
C PHE A 41 -5.85 0.26 -11.76
N LEU A 42 -6.63 -0.78 -11.48
CA LEU A 42 -6.14 -2.00 -10.85
C LEU A 42 -5.03 -2.66 -11.66
N ALA A 43 -5.15 -2.70 -12.98
CA ALA A 43 -4.12 -3.29 -13.84
C ALA A 43 -2.74 -2.61 -13.66
N LYS A 44 -2.72 -1.27 -13.62
CA LYS A 44 -1.48 -0.50 -13.36
C LYS A 44 -0.93 -0.73 -11.96
N ILE A 45 -1.81 -0.70 -10.96
CA ILE A 45 -1.45 -0.92 -9.55
C ILE A 45 -0.84 -2.31 -9.37
N PHE A 46 -1.49 -3.34 -9.91
CA PHE A 46 -1.00 -4.72 -9.78
C PHE A 46 0.31 -4.98 -10.54
N GLN A 47 0.58 -4.23 -11.63
CA GLN A 47 1.90 -4.22 -12.26
C GLN A 47 2.98 -3.66 -11.33
N SER A 48 2.70 -2.58 -10.61
CA SER A 48 3.62 -2.00 -9.62
C SER A 48 3.83 -2.96 -8.44
N LEU A 49 2.76 -3.55 -7.91
CA LEU A 49 2.82 -4.57 -6.86
C LEU A 49 3.61 -5.81 -7.27
N ALA A 50 3.52 -6.23 -8.53
CA ALA A 50 4.31 -7.35 -9.06
C ALA A 50 5.80 -6.99 -9.18
N LYS A 51 6.13 -5.76 -9.62
CA LYS A 51 7.51 -5.28 -9.68
C LYS A 51 8.17 -5.21 -8.30
N SER A 52 7.43 -4.85 -7.27
CA SER A 52 7.92 -4.82 -5.88
C SER A 52 7.89 -6.19 -5.19
N GLY A 53 7.41 -7.24 -5.86
CA GLY A 53 7.39 -8.59 -5.33
C GLY A 53 6.29 -8.88 -4.31
N LEU A 54 5.27 -8.02 -4.18
CA LEU A 54 4.15 -8.23 -3.27
C LEU A 54 3.10 -9.20 -3.83
N VAL A 55 2.98 -9.26 -5.15
CA VAL A 55 2.12 -10.23 -5.86
C VAL A 55 2.91 -10.95 -6.95
N GLN A 56 2.46 -12.14 -7.31
CA GLN A 56 2.93 -12.91 -8.46
C GLN A 56 1.92 -12.79 -9.59
N SER A 57 2.43 -12.51 -10.79
CA SER A 57 1.64 -12.50 -12.03
C SER A 57 1.71 -13.86 -12.70
N HIS A 58 0.56 -14.40 -13.05
CA HIS A 58 0.42 -15.66 -13.78
C HIS A 58 -0.16 -15.41 -15.17
N ARG A 59 0.48 -15.96 -16.20
CA ARG A 59 0.05 -15.81 -17.60
C ARG A 59 -0.77 -17.02 -18.05
N GLY A 60 -1.57 -16.83 -19.12
CA GLY A 60 -2.31 -17.88 -19.81
C GLY A 60 -3.76 -18.04 -19.33
N ALA A 61 -4.39 -19.14 -19.75
CA ALA A 61 -5.73 -19.51 -19.33
C ALA A 61 -5.74 -19.76 -17.81
N GLY A 62 -6.62 -19.07 -17.07
CA GLY A 62 -6.59 -19.09 -15.60
C GLY A 62 -5.48 -18.22 -15.00
N GLY A 63 -4.90 -17.30 -15.78
CA GLY A 63 -3.93 -16.31 -15.34
C GLY A 63 -4.55 -15.26 -14.40
N GLY A 64 -3.72 -14.36 -13.92
CA GLY A 64 -4.10 -13.31 -12.98
C GLY A 64 -3.01 -13.08 -11.94
N PHE A 65 -3.40 -12.80 -10.71
CA PHE A 65 -2.47 -12.48 -9.63
C PHE A 65 -2.75 -13.32 -8.38
N SER A 66 -1.70 -13.60 -7.64
CA SER A 66 -1.76 -14.19 -6.30
C SER A 66 -0.81 -13.45 -5.36
N LEU A 67 -1.03 -13.55 -4.04
CA LEU A 67 -0.06 -13.02 -3.09
C LEU A 67 1.27 -13.75 -3.21
N ALA A 68 2.39 -13.00 -3.21
CA ALA A 68 3.73 -13.57 -3.19
C ALA A 68 4.16 -14.05 -1.80
N HIS A 69 3.54 -13.49 -0.74
CA HIS A 69 3.85 -13.77 0.65
C HIS A 69 2.57 -13.99 1.46
N PRO A 70 2.64 -14.70 2.60
CA PRO A 70 1.51 -14.78 3.52
C PRO A 70 1.02 -13.38 3.96
N PRO A 71 -0.28 -13.16 4.20
CA PRO A 71 -0.83 -11.86 4.60
C PRO A 71 -0.16 -11.24 5.84
N GLY A 72 0.34 -12.05 6.76
CA GLY A 72 1.09 -11.58 7.94
C GLY A 72 2.48 -11.02 7.64
N ASN A 73 3.00 -11.26 6.43
CA ASN A 73 4.31 -10.76 5.98
C ASN A 73 4.21 -9.59 5.00
N VAL A 74 3.01 -9.09 4.75
CA VAL A 74 2.75 -7.94 3.86
C VAL A 74 2.24 -6.79 4.72
N ASN A 75 3.05 -5.76 4.90
CA ASN A 75 2.70 -4.59 5.70
C ASN A 75 2.23 -3.40 4.84
N LEU A 76 1.55 -2.45 5.46
CA LEU A 76 0.98 -1.30 4.77
C LEU A 76 2.05 -0.35 4.21
N LEU A 77 3.20 -0.23 4.86
CA LEU A 77 4.28 0.65 4.39
C LEU A 77 4.84 0.17 3.05
N ASP A 78 5.10 -1.13 2.91
CA ASP A 78 5.59 -1.73 1.66
C ASP A 78 4.58 -1.60 0.53
N ILE A 79 3.28 -1.76 0.85
CA ILE A 79 2.20 -1.56 -0.13
C ILE A 79 2.20 -0.13 -0.65
N LEU A 80 2.19 0.86 0.24
CA LEU A 80 2.17 2.27 -0.15
C LEU A 80 3.41 2.67 -0.94
N ASN A 81 4.59 2.27 -0.48
CA ASN A 81 5.86 2.53 -1.19
C ASN A 81 5.95 1.89 -2.58
N SER A 82 5.17 0.83 -2.83
CA SER A 82 5.16 0.16 -4.14
C SER A 82 4.33 0.90 -5.20
N VAL A 83 3.38 1.72 -4.80
CA VAL A 83 2.42 2.39 -5.70
C VAL A 83 2.47 3.91 -5.64
N GLU A 84 3.14 4.45 -4.66
CA GLU A 84 3.35 5.89 -4.48
C GLU A 84 4.83 6.24 -4.66
N ASP A 85 5.13 7.32 -5.35
CA ASP A 85 6.51 7.74 -5.64
C ASP A 85 7.30 8.09 -4.37
N ALA A 86 6.62 8.61 -3.35
CA ALA A 86 7.15 8.79 -2.00
C ALA A 86 6.00 9.01 -1.03
N PHE A 87 5.78 8.08 -0.12
CA PHE A 87 4.86 8.29 0.99
C PHE A 87 5.53 9.18 2.04
N ALA A 88 5.42 10.48 1.88
CA ALA A 88 6.01 11.47 2.78
C ALA A 88 5.01 12.55 3.20
N LEU A 89 5.08 12.94 4.47
CA LEU A 89 4.28 14.02 5.04
C LEU A 89 4.61 15.38 4.43
N GLN A 90 5.89 15.56 4.11
CA GLN A 90 6.41 16.82 3.59
C GLN A 90 7.62 16.55 2.70
N LYS A 91 7.82 17.39 1.69
CA LYS A 91 8.94 17.28 0.75
C LYS A 91 10.31 17.36 1.42
N CYS A 92 10.42 18.06 2.54
CA CYS A 92 11.68 18.18 3.27
C CYS A 92 12.12 16.89 4.00
N VAL A 93 11.27 15.87 4.02
CA VAL A 93 11.60 14.54 4.58
C VAL A 93 12.04 13.56 3.48
N THR A 94 11.95 13.99 2.22
CA THR A 94 12.47 13.27 1.06
C THR A 94 13.70 14.02 0.54
N ASP A 95 14.63 13.32 -0.08
CA ASP A 95 15.77 13.92 -0.79
C ASP A 95 15.35 14.67 -2.08
N ASP A 96 14.14 15.25 -2.09
CA ASP A 96 13.61 15.99 -3.23
C ASP A 96 14.30 17.35 -3.33
N PRO A 97 15.05 17.63 -4.42
CA PRO A 97 15.70 18.91 -4.64
C PRO A 97 14.71 20.09 -4.77
N ALA A 98 13.41 19.83 -4.90
CA ALA A 98 12.36 20.85 -4.89
C ALA A 98 11.94 21.29 -3.47
N CYS A 99 12.62 20.85 -2.41
CA CYS A 99 12.48 21.44 -1.10
C CYS A 99 12.89 22.91 -1.17
N VAL A 100 11.93 23.82 -1.00
CA VAL A 100 12.11 25.29 -1.13
C VAL A 100 13.03 25.87 -0.04
N VAL A 101 13.41 25.05 0.94
CA VAL A 101 14.37 25.41 1.96
C VAL A 101 15.76 25.14 1.40
N SER A 102 16.45 26.19 0.96
CA SER A 102 17.80 26.11 0.43
C SER A 102 18.73 25.27 1.33
N GLU A 103 19.72 24.60 0.72
CA GLU A 103 20.71 23.71 1.37
C GLU A 103 21.30 24.28 2.68
N THR A 104 21.37 25.62 2.80
CA THR A 104 21.85 26.33 4.00
C THR A 104 20.85 26.41 5.15
N ARG A 105 19.56 26.03 4.93
CA ARG A 105 18.51 26.08 5.97
C ARG A 105 18.12 24.69 6.51
N LEU A 106 18.54 23.59 5.87
CA LEU A 106 18.22 22.25 6.32
C LEU A 106 18.76 21.95 7.73
N GLU A 107 19.95 22.45 8.05
CA GLU A 107 20.57 22.25 9.37
C GLU A 107 19.86 23.02 10.50
N ASN A 108 19.05 24.03 10.19
CA ASN A 108 18.37 24.88 11.17
C ASN A 108 16.84 24.95 10.99
N CYS A 109 16.25 24.08 10.17
CA CYS A 109 14.79 24.08 10.00
C CYS A 109 14.11 23.31 11.15
N VAL A 110 13.60 24.04 12.11
CA VAL A 110 12.87 23.45 13.27
C VAL A 110 11.67 22.62 12.81
N LEU A 111 11.01 22.98 11.73
CA LEU A 111 9.89 22.24 11.15
C LEU A 111 10.32 20.91 10.54
N CYS A 112 11.50 20.84 9.91
CA CYS A 112 12.02 19.60 9.34
C CYS A 112 12.19 18.51 10.42
N GLY A 113 12.68 18.86 11.59
CA GLY A 113 12.84 17.92 12.70
C GLY A 113 11.50 17.34 13.16
N VAL A 114 10.49 18.18 13.31
CA VAL A 114 9.14 17.77 13.73
C VAL A 114 8.50 16.87 12.66
N PHE A 115 8.59 17.24 11.38
CA PHE A 115 8.02 16.43 10.31
C PHE A 115 8.78 15.11 10.11
N ALA A 116 10.09 15.09 10.30
CA ALA A 116 10.89 13.87 10.26
C ALA A 116 10.48 12.89 11.39
N GLU A 117 10.29 13.40 12.60
CA GLU A 117 9.80 12.59 13.72
C GLU A 117 8.39 12.06 13.45
N ALA A 118 7.47 12.92 12.98
CA ALA A 118 6.11 12.51 12.63
C ALA A 118 6.11 11.44 11.53
N GLN A 119 6.95 11.61 10.49
CA GLN A 119 7.10 10.61 9.43
C GLN A 119 7.59 9.27 9.98
N THR A 120 8.57 9.28 10.87
CA THR A 120 9.08 8.07 11.51
C THR A 120 7.97 7.35 12.26
N ARG A 121 7.16 8.05 13.05
CA ARG A 121 6.03 7.46 13.78
C ARG A 121 4.96 6.88 12.84
N VAL A 122 4.65 7.58 11.76
CA VAL A 122 3.70 7.08 10.76
C VAL A 122 4.26 5.81 10.10
N ASN A 123 5.53 5.83 9.67
CA ASN A 123 6.17 4.66 9.08
C ASN A 123 6.19 3.45 10.02
N GLU A 124 6.48 3.65 11.32
CA GLU A 124 6.44 2.60 12.33
C GLU A 124 5.05 1.95 12.43
N VAL A 125 3.99 2.76 12.44
CA VAL A 125 2.61 2.25 12.49
C VAL A 125 2.27 1.44 11.23
N LEU A 126 2.63 1.96 10.05
CA LEU A 126 2.36 1.30 8.77
C LEU A 126 3.19 0.01 8.60
N ALA A 127 4.46 0.02 9.02
CA ALA A 127 5.35 -1.14 8.93
C ALA A 127 4.92 -2.31 9.82
N ARG A 128 4.34 -2.03 10.99
CA ARG A 128 3.85 -3.08 11.90
C ARG A 128 2.42 -3.53 11.63
N THR A 129 1.68 -2.83 10.76
CA THR A 129 0.30 -3.20 10.39
C THR A 129 0.30 -4.02 9.12
N THR A 130 -0.13 -5.28 9.22
CA THR A 130 -0.13 -6.24 8.11
C THR A 130 -1.52 -6.43 7.50
N LEU A 131 -1.60 -7.08 6.33
CA LEU A 131 -2.88 -7.49 5.74
C LEU A 131 -3.65 -8.44 6.68
N ALA A 132 -2.95 -9.31 7.41
CA ALA A 132 -3.57 -10.20 8.38
C ALA A 132 -4.25 -9.41 9.51
N ASP A 133 -3.61 -8.35 10.02
CA ASP A 133 -4.19 -7.49 11.06
C ASP A 133 -5.46 -6.78 10.55
N LEU A 134 -5.44 -6.31 9.30
CA LEU A 134 -6.62 -5.67 8.69
C LEU A 134 -7.78 -6.65 8.49
N LEU A 135 -7.50 -7.90 8.11
CA LEU A 135 -8.53 -8.93 8.01
C LEU A 135 -9.17 -9.24 9.36
N GLN A 136 -8.39 -9.31 10.44
CA GLN A 136 -8.90 -9.50 11.79
C GLN A 136 -9.79 -8.33 12.25
N ARG A 137 -9.35 -7.09 12.02
CA ARG A 137 -10.14 -5.89 12.36
C ARG A 137 -11.47 -5.85 11.63
N ASN A 138 -11.49 -6.22 10.34
CA ASN A 138 -12.73 -6.27 9.56
C ASN A 138 -13.71 -7.31 10.13
N SER A 139 -13.22 -8.47 10.54
CA SER A 139 -14.04 -9.52 11.17
C SER A 139 -14.65 -9.06 12.50
N GLN A 140 -13.89 -8.30 13.31
CA GLN A 140 -14.38 -7.76 14.59
C GLN A 140 -15.43 -6.66 14.41
N GLN A 141 -15.29 -5.81 13.39
CA GLN A 141 -16.28 -4.77 13.09
C GLN A 141 -17.63 -5.38 12.67
N LEU A 142 -17.63 -6.46 11.92
CA LEU A 142 -18.86 -7.17 11.52
C LEU A 142 -19.60 -7.80 12.72
N ILE A 143 -18.88 -8.24 13.75
CA ILE A 143 -19.46 -8.79 14.98
C ILE A 143 -20.10 -7.69 15.84
N ASN A 144 -19.52 -6.49 15.86
CA ASN A 144 -20.02 -5.36 16.67
C ASN A 144 -21.23 -4.62 16.05
N ILE A 145 -21.63 -4.94 14.81
CA ILE A 145 -22.78 -4.35 14.12
C ILE A 145 -24.04 -5.24 14.26
N GLN A 146 -23.89 -6.45 14.77
CA GLN A 146 -25.00 -7.35 15.11
C GLN A 146 -25.42 -7.20 16.58
#